data_22e7e42387beaff2fde6e4691282c561
#
_entry.id   22e7e42387beaff2fde6e4691282c561
#
_cell.length_a   1.000
_cell.length_b   1.000
_cell.length_c   1.000
_cell.angle_alpha   90.00
_cell.angle_beta   90.00
_cell.angle_gamma   90.00
#
_symmetry.space_group_name_H-M   'P 1'
#
loop_
_entity.id
_entity.type
_entity.pdbx_description
1 polymer ?
#
loop_
_entity_poly.entity_id
_entity_poly.type
_entity_poly.pdbx_seq_one_letter_code
_entity_poly.pdbx_strand_id
1 'polypeptide(L)'
;MRRGDYIFIVIVFIAFYALNQFSVLIGDDFWYCFYGVDANGTAQFVDSFGDAVCSQLHAYTTHNGRIIVHTLTSYFCGVLGMNAFKIFNSLVFTLMFYGLLKLSRKYIGYQAWDKYLIIFMLFVLMPYPGQIFWGSIAMSINYLWTSCAIIYLLVFYGIIKEHKIKYNLLGNIVVFLISILAGSLQESFTIGISGALFLYYCFHYKEFKGTIPYFVIGLWIGTAVVVFAPGNFLRLEGVDKAQSVPGFISSLSNFARLFTDTKLMIIAIVLSIILWVKDKAQIYNFYKVNFIYIWSIIFNAFLVLITYSGERQLTCIELFSLILILRLLLHFSNPIRIKKIELVYSILLSVVCLLLYYPIYNYRKSAFNTYTEFANSEVINHTIVNRSYIDMLRFRKSNLLFSRYTYLIDFGDWVYKGFSLLKSNGKDCNYITAILPDSQESIIKQFDKYKNEKANRKKTNARNKVKRVIARIVAAAAVIALVGWGGYSGYQYYEKSRPVNCYYADISAVSDYLQGLSTDSEQ
;
A
#
# COMPACT_ATOMS: atom_id res chain seq x y z
N MET A 1 9.43 -5.79 -24.08
CA MET A 1 10.40 -6.24 -23.06
C MET A 1 11.54 -6.96 -23.73
N ARG A 2 12.77 -6.84 -23.21
CA ARG A 2 13.96 -7.54 -23.72
C ARG A 2 14.13 -8.87 -22.98
N ARG A 3 14.90 -9.82 -23.55
CA ARG A 3 15.17 -11.13 -22.95
C ARG A 3 15.68 -11.01 -21.49
N GLY A 4 16.57 -10.03 -21.21
CA GLY A 4 17.09 -9.78 -19.88
C GLY A 4 16.05 -9.33 -18.84
N ASP A 5 14.88 -8.82 -19.26
CA ASP A 5 13.82 -8.44 -18.31
C ASP A 5 13.08 -9.68 -17.81
N TYR A 6 12.86 -10.68 -18.67
CA TYR A 6 12.25 -11.94 -18.24
C TYR A 6 13.13 -12.70 -17.26
N ILE A 7 14.45 -12.73 -17.51
CA ILE A 7 15.41 -13.30 -16.56
C ILE A 7 15.34 -12.55 -15.22
N PHE A 8 15.29 -11.21 -15.26
CA PHE A 8 15.19 -10.41 -14.04
C PHE A 8 13.89 -10.67 -13.27
N ILE A 9 12.77 -10.86 -13.96
CA ILE A 9 11.47 -11.21 -13.35
C ILE A 9 11.56 -12.55 -12.62
N VAL A 10 12.24 -13.54 -13.21
CA VAL A 10 12.48 -14.84 -12.55
C VAL A 10 13.36 -14.68 -11.30
N ILE A 11 14.40 -13.85 -11.39
CA ILE A 11 15.24 -13.51 -10.22
C ILE A 11 14.42 -12.85 -9.12
N VAL A 12 13.54 -11.90 -9.45
CA VAL A 12 12.64 -11.24 -8.49
C VAL A 12 11.72 -12.26 -7.81
N PHE A 13 11.16 -13.20 -8.58
CA PHE A 13 10.33 -14.28 -8.03
C PHE A 13 11.12 -15.13 -7.02
N ILE A 14 12.30 -15.61 -7.40
CA ILE A 14 13.15 -16.47 -6.54
C ILE A 14 13.57 -15.71 -5.28
N ALA A 15 14.03 -14.46 -5.43
CA ALA A 15 14.46 -13.65 -4.30
C ALA A 15 13.31 -13.35 -3.33
N PHE A 16 12.13 -13.00 -3.86
CA PHE A 16 10.96 -12.74 -3.01
C PHE A 16 10.43 -14.03 -2.37
N TYR A 17 10.42 -15.15 -3.11
CA TYR A 17 10.04 -16.45 -2.57
C TYR A 17 10.96 -16.88 -1.41
N ALA A 18 12.27 -16.65 -1.52
CA ALA A 18 13.21 -16.91 -0.44
C ALA A 18 12.91 -16.07 0.82
N LEU A 19 12.57 -14.78 0.67
CA LEU A 19 12.13 -13.92 1.77
C LEU A 19 10.80 -14.39 2.36
N ASN A 20 9.89 -14.88 1.52
CA ASN A 20 8.55 -15.30 1.91
C ASN A 20 8.54 -16.64 2.65
N GLN A 21 9.64 -17.43 2.58
CA GLN A 21 9.79 -18.66 3.37
C GLN A 21 9.69 -18.41 4.89
N PHE A 22 10.04 -17.21 5.33
CA PHE A 22 9.97 -16.80 6.73
C PHE A 22 8.62 -16.17 7.12
N SER A 23 7.58 -16.33 6.31
CA SER A 23 6.20 -15.92 6.66
C SER A 23 5.54 -17.01 7.51
N VAL A 24 4.77 -16.57 8.49
CA VAL A 24 4.05 -17.39 9.45
C VAL A 24 2.66 -16.82 9.69
N LEU A 25 1.73 -17.63 10.22
CA LEU A 25 0.45 -17.11 10.71
C LEU A 25 0.70 -16.18 11.88
N ILE A 26 0.15 -14.96 11.85
CA ILE A 26 0.35 -13.98 12.90
C ILE A 26 -0.81 -12.97 12.97
N GLY A 27 -1.15 -12.59 14.19
CA GLY A 27 -2.16 -11.54 14.42
C GLY A 27 -3.55 -11.94 13.95
N ASP A 28 -4.06 -11.17 12.98
CA ASP A 28 -5.39 -11.37 12.40
C ASP A 28 -5.54 -12.75 11.75
N ASP A 29 -4.44 -13.34 11.25
CA ASP A 29 -4.48 -14.63 10.55
C ASP A 29 -5.09 -15.75 11.42
N PHE A 30 -4.87 -15.70 12.73
CA PHE A 30 -5.43 -16.70 13.64
C PHE A 30 -6.97 -16.69 13.65
N TRP A 31 -7.58 -15.52 13.56
CA TRP A 31 -9.03 -15.37 13.53
C TRP A 31 -9.64 -15.79 12.20
N TYR A 32 -8.91 -15.60 11.11
CA TYR A 32 -9.35 -16.04 9.79
C TYR A 32 -9.33 -17.56 9.61
N CYS A 33 -8.77 -18.32 10.57
CA CYS A 33 -8.88 -19.77 10.60
C CYS A 33 -10.27 -20.27 11.05
N PHE A 34 -11.13 -19.38 11.58
CA PHE A 34 -12.43 -19.76 12.14
C PHE A 34 -13.57 -19.04 11.44
N TYR A 35 -14.75 -19.69 11.36
CA TYR A 35 -15.93 -19.08 10.76
C TYR A 35 -17.11 -18.91 11.72
N GLY A 36 -17.07 -19.50 12.93
CA GLY A 36 -18.14 -19.38 13.91
C GLY A 36 -17.82 -20.10 15.22
N VAL A 37 -18.82 -20.16 16.09
CA VAL A 37 -18.76 -20.88 17.36
C VAL A 37 -19.97 -21.81 17.40
N ASP A 38 -19.77 -23.08 17.73
CA ASP A 38 -20.85 -24.06 17.85
C ASP A 38 -21.69 -23.83 19.12
N ALA A 39 -22.74 -24.65 19.29
CA ALA A 39 -23.63 -24.58 20.45
C ALA A 39 -22.91 -24.83 21.80
N ASN A 40 -21.73 -25.45 21.78
CA ASN A 40 -20.90 -25.75 22.96
C ASN A 40 -19.84 -24.66 23.22
N GLY A 41 -19.84 -23.59 22.44
CA GLY A 41 -18.84 -22.52 22.56
C GLY A 41 -17.49 -22.83 21.89
N THR A 42 -17.40 -23.91 21.09
CA THR A 42 -16.17 -24.30 20.39
C THR A 42 -16.08 -23.56 19.04
N ALA A 43 -14.96 -22.93 18.80
CA ALA A 43 -14.72 -22.24 17.53
C ALA A 43 -14.55 -23.26 16.39
N GLN A 44 -15.29 -23.05 15.29
CA GLN A 44 -15.30 -23.95 14.15
C GLN A 44 -14.27 -23.49 13.11
N PHE A 45 -13.46 -24.42 12.63
CA PHE A 45 -12.43 -24.14 11.62
C PHE A 45 -13.05 -23.92 10.24
N VAL A 46 -12.38 -23.10 9.45
CA VAL A 46 -12.65 -22.93 8.02
C VAL A 46 -12.01 -24.12 7.28
N ASP A 47 -12.80 -25.10 6.93
CA ASP A 47 -12.34 -26.34 6.28
C ASP A 47 -12.71 -26.39 4.78
N SER A 48 -13.52 -25.43 4.31
CA SER A 48 -13.94 -25.33 2.92
C SER A 48 -13.97 -23.87 2.43
N PHE A 49 -14.04 -23.71 1.10
CA PHE A 49 -14.29 -22.39 0.50
C PHE A 49 -15.66 -21.83 0.91
N GLY A 50 -16.66 -22.70 1.08
CA GLY A 50 -17.99 -22.33 1.56
C GLY A 50 -17.94 -21.69 2.96
N ASP A 51 -17.19 -22.29 3.90
CA ASP A 51 -17.02 -21.75 5.25
C ASP A 51 -16.33 -20.38 5.23
N ALA A 52 -15.30 -20.24 4.37
CA ALA A 52 -14.63 -18.95 4.19
C ALA A 52 -15.60 -17.87 3.69
N VAL A 53 -16.49 -18.19 2.74
CA VAL A 53 -17.53 -17.27 2.27
C VAL A 53 -18.53 -16.95 3.36
N CYS A 54 -19.06 -17.95 4.06
CA CYS A 54 -20.04 -17.76 5.14
C CYS A 54 -19.47 -16.87 6.27
N SER A 55 -18.23 -17.11 6.67
CA SER A 55 -17.52 -16.28 7.65
C SER A 55 -17.50 -14.81 7.22
N GLN A 56 -17.22 -14.53 5.95
CA GLN A 56 -17.08 -13.17 5.47
C GLN A 56 -18.40 -12.50 5.14
N LEU A 57 -19.44 -13.23 4.81
CA LEU A 57 -20.82 -12.69 4.74
C LEU A 57 -21.29 -12.22 6.13
N HIS A 58 -20.97 -12.96 7.18
CA HIS A 58 -21.22 -12.51 8.55
C HIS A 58 -20.39 -11.27 8.90
N ALA A 59 -19.09 -11.27 8.59
CA ALA A 59 -18.21 -10.14 8.83
C ALA A 59 -18.65 -8.88 8.07
N TYR A 60 -19.24 -9.01 6.89
CA TYR A 60 -19.77 -7.92 6.09
C TYR A 60 -20.86 -7.12 6.83
N THR A 61 -21.71 -7.81 7.56
CA THR A 61 -22.78 -7.18 8.33
C THR A 61 -22.32 -6.67 9.70
N THR A 62 -21.23 -7.20 10.26
CA THR A 62 -20.82 -6.93 11.64
C THR A 62 -19.50 -6.19 11.78
N HIS A 63 -18.61 -6.27 10.80
CA HIS A 63 -17.23 -5.78 10.96
C HIS A 63 -16.70 -4.89 9.83
N ASN A 64 -16.72 -5.34 8.56
CA ASN A 64 -16.22 -4.55 7.42
C ASN A 64 -16.68 -5.10 6.05
N GLY A 65 -16.52 -4.27 5.00
CA GLY A 65 -17.02 -4.57 3.66
C GLY A 65 -16.10 -5.39 2.75
N ARG A 66 -14.95 -5.86 3.20
CA ARG A 66 -13.90 -6.48 2.35
C ARG A 66 -14.13 -7.96 2.08
N ILE A 67 -15.32 -8.35 1.62
CA ILE A 67 -15.69 -9.76 1.46
C ILE A 67 -14.64 -10.52 0.64
N ILE A 68 -14.23 -10.03 -0.52
CA ILE A 68 -13.38 -10.77 -1.46
C ILE A 68 -12.01 -11.05 -0.85
N VAL A 69 -11.32 -10.01 -0.37
CA VAL A 69 -9.95 -10.15 0.17
C VAL A 69 -9.95 -10.97 1.47
N HIS A 70 -10.98 -10.84 2.30
CA HIS A 70 -11.08 -11.59 3.54
C HIS A 70 -11.53 -13.04 3.32
N THR A 71 -12.37 -13.31 2.32
CA THR A 71 -12.67 -14.70 1.92
C THR A 71 -11.41 -15.42 1.45
N LEU A 72 -10.60 -14.77 0.62
CA LEU A 72 -9.31 -15.32 0.21
C LEU A 72 -8.38 -15.51 1.42
N THR A 73 -8.35 -14.55 2.36
CA THR A 73 -7.56 -14.68 3.58
C THR A 73 -7.99 -15.89 4.39
N SER A 74 -9.29 -16.04 4.68
CA SER A 74 -9.82 -17.19 5.42
C SER A 74 -9.53 -18.50 4.71
N TYR A 75 -9.67 -18.55 3.39
CA TYR A 75 -9.39 -19.74 2.62
C TYR A 75 -7.92 -20.15 2.64
N PHE A 76 -6.98 -19.17 2.59
CA PHE A 76 -5.57 -19.48 2.77
C PHE A 76 -5.22 -19.84 4.21
N CYS A 77 -5.82 -19.18 5.21
CA CYS A 77 -5.55 -19.48 6.61
C CYS A 77 -6.08 -20.87 7.05
N GLY A 78 -7.30 -21.23 6.63
CA GLY A 78 -7.96 -22.47 7.03
C GLY A 78 -7.65 -23.66 6.13
N VAL A 79 -7.72 -23.47 4.80
CA VAL A 79 -7.74 -24.61 3.85
C VAL A 79 -6.41 -24.81 3.14
N LEU A 80 -5.90 -23.80 2.43
CA LEU A 80 -4.71 -23.94 1.59
C LEU A 80 -3.40 -23.95 2.37
N GLY A 81 -3.37 -23.26 3.50
CA GLY A 81 -2.23 -23.20 4.39
C GLY A 81 -1.09 -22.29 3.93
N MET A 82 -0.12 -22.12 4.83
CA MET A 82 0.99 -21.19 4.67
C MET A 82 1.89 -21.53 3.48
N ASN A 83 2.10 -22.79 3.15
CA ASN A 83 2.98 -23.18 2.04
C ASN A 83 2.42 -22.75 0.67
N ALA A 84 1.12 -22.95 0.45
CA ALA A 84 0.45 -22.45 -0.73
C ALA A 84 0.52 -20.91 -0.78
N PHE A 85 0.24 -20.25 0.34
CA PHE A 85 0.33 -18.79 0.42
C PHE A 85 1.71 -18.27 0.01
N LYS A 86 2.81 -18.85 0.47
CA LYS A 86 4.17 -18.43 0.12
C LYS A 86 4.43 -18.42 -1.39
N ILE A 87 3.94 -19.41 -2.10
CA ILE A 87 4.06 -19.54 -3.55
C ILE A 87 3.20 -18.46 -4.25
N PHE A 88 1.91 -18.41 -3.95
CA PHE A 88 0.98 -17.48 -4.57
C PHE A 88 1.33 -16.02 -4.27
N ASN A 89 1.72 -15.72 -3.04
CA ASN A 89 2.14 -14.37 -2.64
C ASN A 89 3.38 -13.91 -3.42
N SER A 90 4.33 -14.81 -3.64
CA SER A 90 5.53 -14.52 -4.44
C SER A 90 5.21 -14.31 -5.92
N LEU A 91 4.27 -15.08 -6.45
CA LEU A 91 3.76 -14.89 -7.81
C LEU A 91 3.07 -13.54 -7.95
N VAL A 92 2.19 -13.18 -7.02
CA VAL A 92 1.47 -11.89 -7.03
C VAL A 92 2.42 -10.71 -6.91
N PHE A 93 3.46 -10.79 -6.05
CA PHE A 93 4.48 -9.73 -6.00
C PHE A 93 5.19 -9.57 -7.34
N THR A 94 5.57 -10.68 -7.97
CA THR A 94 6.23 -10.69 -9.28
C THR A 94 5.35 -10.12 -10.38
N LEU A 95 4.05 -10.46 -10.37
CA LEU A 95 3.06 -9.90 -11.29
C LEU A 95 2.87 -8.39 -11.06
N MET A 96 2.80 -7.94 -9.79
CA MET A 96 2.72 -6.52 -9.45
C MET A 96 3.95 -5.76 -9.99
N PHE A 97 5.14 -6.30 -9.76
CA PHE A 97 6.39 -5.74 -10.28
C PHE A 97 6.38 -5.65 -11.82
N TYR A 98 5.95 -6.71 -12.51
CA TYR A 98 5.81 -6.73 -13.96
C TYR A 98 4.80 -5.69 -14.46
N GLY A 99 3.66 -5.55 -13.78
CA GLY A 99 2.65 -4.54 -14.09
C GLY A 99 3.18 -3.11 -13.96
N LEU A 100 3.94 -2.83 -12.89
CA LEU A 100 4.62 -1.54 -12.70
C LEU A 100 5.62 -1.25 -13.82
N LEU A 101 6.42 -2.23 -14.23
CA LEU A 101 7.32 -2.09 -15.38
C LEU A 101 6.55 -1.77 -16.66
N LYS A 102 5.43 -2.45 -16.90
CA LYS A 102 4.57 -2.17 -18.06
C LYS A 102 4.02 -0.75 -18.04
N LEU A 103 3.49 -0.31 -16.90
CA LEU A 103 2.95 1.04 -16.75
C LEU A 103 4.03 2.11 -16.94
N SER A 104 5.24 1.91 -16.42
CA SER A 104 6.33 2.86 -16.58
C SER A 104 6.80 2.94 -18.04
N ARG A 105 6.99 1.80 -18.70
CA ARG A 105 7.55 1.73 -20.06
C ARG A 105 6.59 2.09 -21.19
N LYS A 106 5.29 2.04 -20.91
CA LYS A 106 4.26 2.37 -21.91
C LYS A 106 4.45 3.76 -22.53
N TYR A 107 4.91 4.70 -21.74
CA TYR A 107 5.00 6.12 -22.15
C TYR A 107 6.38 6.56 -22.59
N ILE A 108 7.46 5.79 -22.27
CA ILE A 108 8.80 6.34 -22.33
C ILE A 108 9.82 5.41 -22.97
N GLY A 109 9.39 4.21 -23.34
CA GLY A 109 10.30 3.22 -23.88
C GLY A 109 11.14 2.51 -22.81
N TYR A 110 12.10 1.75 -23.26
CA TYR A 110 12.94 0.90 -22.45
C TYR A 110 14.05 1.69 -21.74
N GLN A 111 14.11 1.56 -20.42
CA GLN A 111 15.22 2.04 -19.59
C GLN A 111 15.78 0.86 -18.80
N ALA A 112 17.10 0.67 -18.78
CA ALA A 112 17.69 -0.50 -18.10
C ALA A 112 17.61 -0.38 -16.57
N TRP A 113 17.60 0.84 -16.05
CA TRP A 113 17.60 1.14 -14.61
C TRP A 113 16.21 1.08 -13.95
N ASP A 114 15.10 1.16 -14.72
CA ASP A 114 13.74 1.27 -14.20
C ASP A 114 13.36 0.11 -13.27
N LYS A 115 13.76 -1.11 -13.61
CA LYS A 115 13.51 -2.31 -12.81
C LYS A 115 14.20 -2.29 -11.44
N TYR A 116 15.42 -1.79 -11.36
CA TYR A 116 16.14 -1.66 -10.09
C TYR A 116 15.57 -0.54 -9.23
N LEU A 117 15.17 0.57 -9.86
CA LEU A 117 14.52 1.68 -9.17
C LEU A 117 13.17 1.25 -8.58
N ILE A 118 12.36 0.49 -9.31
CA ILE A 118 11.09 -0.04 -8.79
C ILE A 118 11.33 -0.90 -7.55
N ILE A 119 12.28 -1.84 -7.61
CA ILE A 119 12.63 -2.69 -6.46
C ILE A 119 13.12 -1.82 -5.29
N PHE A 120 14.01 -0.86 -5.55
CA PHE A 120 14.48 0.07 -4.51
C PHE A 120 13.31 0.83 -3.85
N MET A 121 12.40 1.40 -4.65
CA MET A 121 11.25 2.13 -4.12
C MET A 121 10.32 1.23 -3.29
N LEU A 122 10.03 0.02 -3.76
CA LEU A 122 9.17 -0.93 -3.04
C LEU A 122 9.79 -1.38 -1.71
N PHE A 123 11.08 -1.64 -1.66
CA PHE A 123 11.72 -2.16 -0.44
C PHE A 123 12.18 -1.07 0.53
N VAL A 124 12.61 0.09 0.02
CA VAL A 124 13.24 1.13 0.86
C VAL A 124 12.27 2.26 1.19
N LEU A 125 11.46 2.69 0.23
CA LEU A 125 10.62 3.88 0.40
C LEU A 125 9.19 3.56 0.82
N MET A 126 8.62 2.41 0.42
CA MET A 126 7.29 2.01 0.86
C MET A 126 7.20 1.93 2.39
N PRO A 127 6.09 2.37 3.00
CA PRO A 127 5.88 2.22 4.43
C PRO A 127 5.68 0.75 4.77
N TYR A 128 6.35 0.28 5.80
CA TYR A 128 6.16 -1.08 6.37
C TYR A 128 6.12 -2.23 5.35
N PRO A 129 7.15 -2.39 4.49
CA PRO A 129 7.17 -3.45 3.48
C PRO A 129 6.99 -4.85 4.08
N GLY A 130 7.46 -5.05 5.32
CA GLY A 130 7.28 -6.31 6.06
C GLY A 130 5.83 -6.65 6.33
N GLN A 131 4.98 -5.66 6.63
CA GLN A 131 3.54 -5.89 6.84
C GLN A 131 2.81 -6.12 5.52
N ILE A 132 3.13 -5.31 4.49
CA ILE A 132 2.39 -5.26 3.23
C ILE A 132 2.70 -6.48 2.35
N PHE A 133 3.98 -6.87 2.27
CA PHE A 133 4.41 -7.83 1.25
C PHE A 133 4.47 -9.28 1.74
N TRP A 134 4.80 -9.52 3.01
CA TRP A 134 5.04 -10.89 3.51
C TRP A 134 4.81 -11.06 5.01
N GLY A 135 4.21 -10.09 5.68
CA GLY A 135 4.11 -10.11 7.15
C GLY A 135 3.09 -11.09 7.66
N SER A 136 1.93 -11.13 7.02
CA SER A 136 0.83 -12.03 7.34
C SER A 136 0.01 -12.29 6.08
N ILE A 137 -0.80 -13.34 6.08
CA ILE A 137 -1.73 -13.66 4.99
C ILE A 137 -2.72 -12.50 4.83
N ALA A 138 -3.37 -12.08 5.92
CA ALA A 138 -4.36 -11.01 5.92
C ALA A 138 -3.79 -9.69 5.37
N MET A 139 -2.58 -9.31 5.79
CA MET A 139 -1.97 -8.07 5.34
C MET A 139 -1.57 -8.11 3.88
N SER A 140 -0.94 -9.20 3.45
CA SER A 140 -0.49 -9.35 2.06
C SER A 140 -1.66 -9.37 1.09
N ILE A 141 -2.74 -10.08 1.38
CA ILE A 141 -3.92 -10.12 0.52
C ILE A 141 -4.62 -8.75 0.49
N ASN A 142 -4.76 -8.08 1.63
CA ASN A 142 -5.38 -6.76 1.69
C ASN A 142 -4.60 -5.68 0.94
N TYR A 143 -3.26 -5.74 0.90
CA TYR A 143 -2.45 -4.64 0.36
C TYR A 143 -1.67 -5.02 -0.87
N LEU A 144 -0.88 -6.11 -0.86
CA LEU A 144 -0.09 -6.54 -2.02
C LEU A 144 -0.98 -7.06 -3.15
N TRP A 145 -1.90 -7.99 -2.84
CA TRP A 145 -2.75 -8.58 -3.87
C TRP A 145 -3.72 -7.54 -4.45
N THR A 146 -4.27 -6.69 -3.60
CA THR A 146 -5.08 -5.55 -4.05
C THR A 146 -4.28 -4.60 -4.93
N SER A 147 -3.05 -4.25 -4.54
CA SER A 147 -2.16 -3.41 -5.36
C SER A 147 -1.91 -4.02 -6.74
N CYS A 148 -1.65 -5.32 -6.80
CA CYS A 148 -1.48 -6.05 -8.04
C CYS A 148 -2.74 -5.97 -8.92
N ALA A 149 -3.91 -6.29 -8.36
CA ALA A 149 -5.19 -6.23 -9.08
C ALA A 149 -5.47 -4.83 -9.63
N ILE A 150 -5.24 -3.79 -8.83
CA ILE A 150 -5.43 -2.38 -9.23
C ILE A 150 -4.48 -1.98 -10.36
N ILE A 151 -3.21 -2.39 -10.31
CA ILE A 151 -2.26 -2.11 -11.40
C ILE A 151 -2.77 -2.72 -12.72
N TYR A 152 -3.21 -3.98 -12.70
CA TYR A 152 -3.74 -4.63 -13.90
C TYR A 152 -5.07 -4.03 -14.36
N LEU A 153 -5.92 -3.61 -13.43
CA LEU A 153 -7.14 -2.87 -13.73
C LEU A 153 -6.83 -1.57 -14.49
N LEU A 154 -5.82 -0.80 -14.04
CA LEU A 154 -5.39 0.43 -14.69
C LEU A 154 -4.72 0.19 -16.04
N VAL A 155 -3.93 -0.88 -16.18
CA VAL A 155 -3.38 -1.31 -17.47
C VAL A 155 -4.51 -1.64 -18.44
N PHE A 156 -5.49 -2.40 -17.99
CA PHE A 156 -6.65 -2.79 -18.79
C PHE A 156 -7.52 -1.60 -19.20
N TYR A 157 -7.83 -0.71 -18.25
CA TYR A 157 -8.51 0.56 -18.54
C TYR A 157 -7.77 1.37 -19.60
N GLY A 158 -6.45 1.50 -19.47
CA GLY A 158 -5.63 2.18 -20.44
C GLY A 158 -5.72 1.57 -21.83
N ILE A 159 -5.73 0.24 -21.95
CA ILE A 159 -5.89 -0.49 -23.24
C ILE A 159 -7.27 -0.20 -23.85
N ILE A 160 -8.35 -0.32 -23.06
CA ILE A 160 -9.71 -0.03 -23.54
C ILE A 160 -9.81 1.40 -24.06
N LYS A 161 -9.26 2.36 -23.31
CA LYS A 161 -9.34 3.78 -23.64
C LYS A 161 -8.54 4.14 -24.89
N GLU A 162 -7.29 3.69 -25.00
CA GLU A 162 -6.39 4.03 -26.11
C GLU A 162 -6.83 3.40 -27.42
N HIS A 163 -7.18 2.13 -27.39
CA HIS A 163 -7.62 1.41 -28.58
C HIS A 163 -9.10 1.60 -28.88
N LYS A 164 -9.83 2.39 -28.07
CA LYS A 164 -11.28 2.62 -28.21
C LYS A 164 -12.07 1.32 -28.37
N ILE A 165 -11.68 0.31 -27.57
CA ILE A 165 -12.23 -1.05 -27.67
C ILE A 165 -13.74 -1.02 -27.40
N LYS A 166 -14.47 -1.72 -28.28
CA LYS A 166 -15.90 -1.98 -28.13
C LYS A 166 -16.08 -3.50 -28.17
N TYR A 167 -16.29 -4.09 -27.01
CA TYR A 167 -16.66 -5.50 -26.95
C TYR A 167 -18.14 -5.71 -27.32
N ASN A 168 -18.49 -6.94 -27.69
CA ASN A 168 -19.87 -7.37 -27.78
C ASN A 168 -20.52 -7.40 -26.38
N LEU A 169 -21.82 -7.68 -26.31
CA LEU A 169 -22.55 -7.67 -25.04
C LEU A 169 -21.92 -8.61 -23.99
N LEU A 170 -21.56 -9.82 -24.37
CA LEU A 170 -20.93 -10.79 -23.46
C LEU A 170 -19.59 -10.28 -22.92
N GLY A 171 -18.74 -9.72 -23.78
CA GLY A 171 -17.47 -9.12 -23.37
C GLY A 171 -17.67 -7.92 -22.43
N ASN A 172 -18.68 -7.10 -22.68
CA ASN A 172 -19.02 -5.99 -21.80
C ASN A 172 -19.54 -6.46 -20.44
N ILE A 173 -20.34 -7.54 -20.38
CA ILE A 173 -20.78 -8.15 -19.11
C ILE A 173 -19.56 -8.67 -18.34
N VAL A 174 -18.62 -9.35 -18.99
CA VAL A 174 -17.39 -9.84 -18.35
C VAL A 174 -16.57 -8.67 -17.78
N VAL A 175 -16.39 -7.59 -18.55
CA VAL A 175 -15.70 -6.37 -18.07
C VAL A 175 -16.41 -5.77 -16.86
N PHE A 176 -17.73 -5.69 -16.91
CA PHE A 176 -18.54 -5.17 -15.81
C PHE A 176 -18.37 -5.99 -14.52
N LEU A 177 -18.46 -7.33 -14.62
CA LEU A 177 -18.30 -8.22 -13.47
C LEU A 177 -16.87 -8.16 -12.89
N ILE A 178 -15.84 -8.19 -13.73
CA ILE A 178 -14.44 -8.03 -13.30
C ILE A 178 -14.25 -6.68 -12.58
N SER A 179 -14.87 -5.62 -13.09
CA SER A 179 -14.76 -4.29 -12.48
C SER A 179 -15.50 -4.20 -11.15
N ILE A 180 -16.64 -4.89 -10.98
CA ILE A 180 -17.31 -5.03 -9.66
C ILE A 180 -16.38 -5.73 -8.69
N LEU A 181 -15.80 -6.87 -9.08
CA LEU A 181 -14.87 -7.61 -8.22
C LEU A 181 -13.67 -6.74 -7.82
N ALA A 182 -13.06 -6.03 -8.76
CA ALA A 182 -11.94 -5.14 -8.50
C ALA A 182 -12.32 -3.96 -7.60
N GLY A 183 -13.51 -3.39 -7.80
CA GLY A 183 -14.07 -2.34 -6.94
C GLY A 183 -14.38 -2.79 -5.52
N SER A 184 -14.64 -4.09 -5.33
CA SER A 184 -14.98 -4.69 -4.04
C SER A 184 -13.76 -5.21 -3.25
N LEU A 185 -12.53 -4.90 -3.65
CA LEU A 185 -11.33 -5.40 -2.97
C LEU A 185 -11.06 -4.68 -1.64
N GLN A 186 -10.75 -3.39 -1.72
CA GLN A 186 -10.40 -2.61 -0.52
C GLN A 186 -10.66 -1.12 -0.73
N GLU A 187 -11.35 -0.51 0.23
CA GLU A 187 -11.86 0.87 0.16
C GLU A 187 -10.80 1.92 -0.11
N SER A 188 -9.60 1.83 0.50
CA SER A 188 -8.57 2.84 0.33
C SER A 188 -8.01 2.90 -1.10
N PHE A 189 -8.06 1.81 -1.87
CA PHE A 189 -7.67 1.82 -3.27
C PHE A 189 -8.85 2.23 -4.18
N THR A 190 -10.02 1.66 -3.92
CA THR A 190 -11.15 1.77 -4.84
C THR A 190 -11.85 3.12 -4.78
N ILE A 191 -11.94 3.75 -3.59
CA ILE A 191 -12.46 5.12 -3.44
C ILE A 191 -11.62 6.10 -4.25
N GLY A 192 -10.29 6.02 -4.17
CA GLY A 192 -9.40 6.91 -4.90
C GLY A 192 -9.61 6.85 -6.40
N ILE A 193 -9.61 5.63 -6.97
CA ILE A 193 -9.78 5.44 -8.42
C ILE A 193 -11.20 5.79 -8.85
N SER A 194 -12.21 5.36 -8.11
CA SER A 194 -13.61 5.62 -8.43
C SER A 194 -13.91 7.12 -8.43
N GLY A 195 -13.40 7.86 -7.42
CA GLY A 195 -13.51 9.32 -7.36
C GLY A 195 -12.78 10.01 -8.50
N ALA A 196 -11.56 9.57 -8.83
CA ALA A 196 -10.79 10.11 -9.94
C ALA A 196 -11.47 9.88 -11.30
N LEU A 197 -12.03 8.69 -11.53
CA LEU A 197 -12.78 8.37 -12.75
C LEU A 197 -14.09 9.16 -12.81
N PHE A 198 -14.81 9.29 -11.70
CA PHE A 198 -16.00 10.12 -11.63
C PHE A 198 -15.69 11.55 -12.07
N LEU A 199 -14.70 12.17 -11.43
CA LEU A 199 -14.28 13.52 -11.76
C LEU A 199 -13.81 13.63 -13.22
N TYR A 200 -13.05 12.65 -13.71
CA TYR A 200 -12.60 12.63 -15.10
C TYR A 200 -13.77 12.67 -16.08
N TYR A 201 -14.79 11.83 -15.90
CA TYR A 201 -15.92 11.76 -16.81
C TYR A 201 -16.95 12.88 -16.62
N CYS A 202 -16.96 13.58 -15.49
CA CYS A 202 -17.69 14.86 -15.40
C CYS A 202 -17.17 15.89 -16.42
N PHE A 203 -15.85 15.93 -16.64
CA PHE A 203 -15.25 16.86 -17.61
C PHE A 203 -15.11 16.28 -19.03
N HIS A 204 -15.09 14.95 -19.17
CA HIS A 204 -14.85 14.24 -20.44
C HIS A 204 -16.00 13.26 -20.78
N TYR A 205 -17.25 13.68 -20.56
CA TYR A 205 -18.42 12.83 -20.78
C TYR A 205 -18.52 12.26 -22.20
N LYS A 206 -18.01 12.99 -23.22
CA LYS A 206 -17.98 12.52 -24.62
C LYS A 206 -17.10 11.28 -24.83
N GLU A 207 -16.16 11.01 -23.93
CA GLU A 207 -15.33 9.80 -23.95
C GLU A 207 -16.01 8.61 -23.24
N PHE A 208 -17.13 8.86 -22.54
CA PHE A 208 -17.87 7.82 -21.80
C PHE A 208 -18.74 6.99 -22.73
N LYS A 209 -18.09 6.15 -23.54
CA LYS A 209 -18.73 5.34 -24.60
C LYS A 209 -18.03 4.00 -24.82
N GLY A 210 -18.67 3.10 -25.56
CA GLY A 210 -18.15 1.76 -25.85
C GLY A 210 -18.14 0.89 -24.60
N THR A 211 -17.01 0.24 -24.30
CA THR A 211 -16.82 -0.62 -23.13
C THR A 211 -16.57 0.15 -21.84
N ILE A 212 -16.17 1.43 -21.91
CA ILE A 212 -15.82 2.26 -20.76
C ILE A 212 -16.95 2.37 -19.72
N PRO A 213 -18.24 2.61 -20.08
CA PRO A 213 -19.33 2.66 -19.11
C PRO A 213 -19.43 1.38 -18.26
N TYR A 214 -19.29 0.21 -18.86
CA TYR A 214 -19.37 -1.07 -18.16
C TYR A 214 -18.22 -1.21 -17.14
N PHE A 215 -17.02 -0.80 -17.55
CA PHE A 215 -15.87 -0.78 -16.66
C PHE A 215 -16.07 0.17 -15.48
N VAL A 216 -16.44 1.42 -15.73
CA VAL A 216 -16.53 2.47 -14.71
C VAL A 216 -17.71 2.24 -13.77
N ILE A 217 -18.88 1.91 -14.30
CA ILE A 217 -20.08 1.65 -13.48
C ILE A 217 -19.86 0.40 -12.63
N GLY A 218 -19.27 -0.68 -13.21
CA GLY A 218 -18.92 -1.87 -12.45
C GLY A 218 -17.98 -1.55 -11.26
N LEU A 219 -16.95 -0.73 -11.50
CA LEU A 219 -16.03 -0.30 -10.45
C LEU A 219 -16.73 0.51 -9.35
N TRP A 220 -17.64 1.42 -9.72
CA TRP A 220 -18.42 2.21 -8.75
C TRP A 220 -19.32 1.35 -7.90
N ILE A 221 -20.03 0.39 -8.52
CA ILE A 221 -20.88 -0.56 -7.79
C ILE A 221 -20.04 -1.37 -6.80
N GLY A 222 -18.89 -1.92 -7.23
CA GLY A 222 -17.99 -2.66 -6.35
C GLY A 222 -17.47 -1.79 -5.20
N THR A 223 -17.08 -0.54 -5.48
CA THR A 223 -16.67 0.43 -4.45
C THR A 223 -17.80 0.71 -3.47
N ALA A 224 -19.04 0.89 -3.96
CA ALA A 224 -20.20 1.09 -3.11
C ALA A 224 -20.46 -0.11 -2.19
N VAL A 225 -20.33 -1.34 -2.69
CA VAL A 225 -20.47 -2.56 -1.89
C VAL A 225 -19.50 -2.56 -0.71
N VAL A 226 -18.23 -2.19 -0.92
CA VAL A 226 -17.23 -2.16 0.18
C VAL A 226 -17.49 -1.01 1.14
N VAL A 227 -17.77 0.20 0.62
CA VAL A 227 -17.87 1.41 1.43
C VAL A 227 -19.14 1.42 2.28
N PHE A 228 -20.27 1.03 1.69
CA PHE A 228 -21.57 1.03 2.35
C PHE A 228 -21.92 -0.29 3.07
N ALA A 229 -20.91 -1.12 3.34
CA ALA A 229 -21.13 -2.33 4.15
C ALA A 229 -21.63 -1.97 5.56
N PRO A 230 -22.69 -2.63 6.07
CA PRO A 230 -23.22 -2.36 7.40
C PRO A 230 -22.17 -2.44 8.51
N GLY A 231 -21.25 -3.40 8.44
CA GLY A 231 -20.16 -3.56 9.39
C GLY A 231 -19.21 -2.36 9.48
N ASN A 232 -19.03 -1.58 8.40
CA ASN A 232 -18.23 -0.36 8.44
C ASN A 232 -18.88 0.71 9.33
N PHE A 233 -20.20 0.85 9.30
CA PHE A 233 -20.95 1.81 10.13
C PHE A 233 -20.89 1.42 11.59
N LEU A 234 -21.13 0.14 11.92
CA LEU A 234 -21.00 -0.36 13.29
C LEU A 234 -19.60 -0.12 13.86
N ARG A 235 -18.58 -0.31 13.03
CA ARG A 235 -17.19 -0.05 13.43
C ARG A 235 -16.92 1.43 13.68
N LEU A 236 -17.48 2.34 12.90
CA LEU A 236 -17.36 3.79 13.11
C LEU A 236 -17.98 4.22 14.43
N GLU A 237 -19.19 3.73 14.77
CA GLU A 237 -19.84 3.99 16.05
C GLU A 237 -19.01 3.53 17.26
N GLY A 238 -18.28 2.41 17.12
CA GLY A 238 -17.37 1.91 18.14
C GLY A 238 -16.10 2.77 18.33
N VAL A 239 -15.62 3.40 17.26
CA VAL A 239 -14.43 4.26 17.29
C VAL A 239 -14.71 5.59 17.98
N ASP A 240 -15.88 6.19 17.77
CA ASP A 240 -16.24 7.49 18.36
C ASP A 240 -16.31 7.43 19.90
N LYS A 241 -16.66 6.28 20.47
CA LYS A 241 -16.67 6.06 21.92
C LYS A 241 -15.26 5.91 22.53
N ALA A 242 -14.26 5.61 21.73
CA ALA A 242 -12.87 5.35 22.18
C ALA A 242 -11.93 6.54 21.98
N GLN A 243 -12.33 7.59 21.28
CA GLN A 243 -11.46 8.73 20.99
C GLN A 243 -11.46 9.75 22.14
N SER A 244 -10.34 9.77 22.88
CA SER A 244 -10.05 10.77 23.93
C SER A 244 -9.46 12.09 23.42
N VAL A 245 -9.38 12.27 22.08
CA VAL A 245 -8.75 13.45 21.45
C VAL A 245 -9.78 14.18 20.61
N PRO A 246 -9.92 15.54 20.75
CA PRO A 246 -10.82 16.33 19.91
C PRO A 246 -10.63 16.04 18.42
N GLY A 247 -11.71 15.88 17.66
CA GLY A 247 -11.69 15.48 16.25
C GLY A 247 -10.77 16.35 15.38
N PHE A 248 -10.71 17.66 15.64
CA PHE A 248 -9.79 18.59 14.96
C PHE A 248 -8.31 18.24 15.15
N ILE A 249 -7.87 17.94 16.39
CA ILE A 249 -6.47 17.56 16.67
C ILE A 249 -6.13 16.21 16.02
N SER A 250 -7.09 15.30 15.98
CA SER A 250 -6.94 14.02 15.27
C SER A 250 -6.74 14.25 13.78
N SER A 251 -7.58 15.06 13.13
CA SER A 251 -7.46 15.38 11.70
C SER A 251 -6.15 16.11 11.38
N LEU A 252 -5.71 17.03 12.22
CA LEU A 252 -4.42 17.72 12.06
C LEU A 252 -3.25 16.74 12.20
N SER A 253 -3.31 15.81 13.16
CA SER A 253 -2.32 14.74 13.27
C SER A 253 -2.29 13.83 12.03
N ASN A 254 -3.44 13.49 11.47
CA ASN A 254 -3.55 12.69 10.27
C ASN A 254 -3.00 13.43 9.04
N PHE A 255 -3.28 14.74 8.93
CA PHE A 255 -2.67 15.60 7.92
C PHE A 255 -1.14 15.61 8.01
N ALA A 256 -0.59 15.80 9.23
CA ALA A 256 0.85 15.75 9.42
C ALA A 256 1.46 14.41 8.98
N ARG A 257 0.76 13.30 9.20
CA ARG A 257 1.21 11.96 8.77
C ARG A 257 1.26 11.79 7.25
N LEU A 258 0.41 12.46 6.48
CA LEU A 258 0.51 12.47 5.03
C LEU A 258 1.89 12.97 4.56
N PHE A 259 2.51 13.89 5.29
CA PHE A 259 3.81 14.45 4.93
C PHE A 259 5.01 13.78 5.61
N THR A 260 4.80 13.14 6.74
CA THR A 260 5.92 12.46 7.44
C THR A 260 6.07 10.99 7.04
N ASP A 261 4.98 10.35 6.67
CA ASP A 261 4.93 8.90 6.48
C ASP A 261 4.82 8.50 4.99
N THR A 262 4.52 9.45 4.05
CA THR A 262 4.46 9.21 2.60
C THR A 262 5.70 9.76 1.87
N LYS A 263 6.74 8.97 1.81
CA LYS A 263 8.02 9.39 1.22
C LYS A 263 7.94 9.54 -0.31
N LEU A 264 7.29 8.60 -0.98
CA LEU A 264 7.16 8.63 -2.44
C LEU A 264 6.27 9.79 -2.89
N MET A 265 5.21 10.12 -2.15
CA MET A 265 4.38 11.27 -2.45
C MET A 265 5.19 12.57 -2.39
N ILE A 266 6.02 12.75 -1.36
CA ILE A 266 6.88 13.93 -1.22
C ILE A 266 7.87 14.01 -2.39
N ILE A 267 8.51 12.90 -2.76
CA ILE A 267 9.43 12.83 -3.90
C ILE A 267 8.69 13.19 -5.20
N ALA A 268 7.47 12.68 -5.42
CA ALA A 268 6.66 13.02 -6.59
C ALA A 268 6.31 14.51 -6.64
N ILE A 269 5.97 15.13 -5.51
CA ILE A 269 5.70 16.57 -5.41
C ILE A 269 6.96 17.37 -5.75
N VAL A 270 8.11 17.04 -5.15
CA VAL A 270 9.39 17.73 -5.42
C VAL A 270 9.76 17.64 -6.88
N LEU A 271 9.70 16.46 -7.49
CA LEU A 271 9.98 16.27 -8.92
C LEU A 271 9.00 17.05 -9.81
N SER A 272 7.71 17.11 -9.42
CA SER A 272 6.70 17.91 -10.13
C SER A 272 7.03 19.41 -10.09
N ILE A 273 7.47 19.92 -8.93
CA ILE A 273 7.90 21.32 -8.79
C ILE A 273 9.13 21.60 -9.66
N ILE A 274 10.13 20.72 -9.66
CA ILE A 274 11.32 20.86 -10.50
C ILE A 274 10.92 20.89 -11.99
N LEU A 275 10.01 20.02 -12.44
CA LEU A 275 9.52 20.02 -13.80
C LEU A 275 8.74 21.29 -14.12
N TRP A 276 7.90 21.76 -13.20
CA TRP A 276 7.15 23.01 -13.38
C TRP A 276 8.05 24.23 -13.55
N VAL A 277 9.12 24.31 -12.76
CA VAL A 277 10.13 25.36 -12.90
C VAL A 277 10.86 25.27 -14.24
N LYS A 278 11.16 24.04 -14.70
CA LYS A 278 11.88 23.79 -15.94
C LYS A 278 11.03 24.04 -17.19
N ASP A 279 9.78 23.59 -17.18
CA ASP A 279 8.88 23.65 -18.34
C ASP A 279 7.40 23.55 -17.89
N LYS A 280 6.72 24.72 -17.87
CA LYS A 280 5.31 24.82 -17.47
C LYS A 280 4.37 24.08 -18.42
N ALA A 281 4.64 24.06 -19.71
CA ALA A 281 3.80 23.37 -20.67
C ALA A 281 3.89 21.85 -20.50
N GLN A 282 5.11 21.36 -20.27
CA GLN A 282 5.37 19.94 -20.07
C GLN A 282 4.71 19.40 -18.79
N ILE A 283 4.76 20.17 -17.68
CA ILE A 283 4.09 19.76 -16.44
C ILE A 283 2.57 19.76 -16.59
N TYR A 284 1.99 20.75 -17.30
CA TYR A 284 0.56 20.79 -17.57
C TYR A 284 0.10 19.54 -18.35
N ASN A 285 0.83 19.19 -19.42
CA ASN A 285 0.57 17.99 -20.20
C ASN A 285 0.74 16.72 -19.35
N PHE A 286 1.76 16.68 -18.48
CA PHE A 286 1.98 15.59 -17.54
C PHE A 286 0.76 15.40 -16.62
N TYR A 287 0.23 16.46 -16.02
CA TYR A 287 -0.96 16.38 -15.14
C TYR A 287 -2.19 15.92 -15.91
N LYS A 288 -2.40 16.40 -17.13
CA LYS A 288 -3.53 15.97 -17.96
C LYS A 288 -3.49 14.47 -18.26
N VAL A 289 -2.33 13.95 -18.63
CA VAL A 289 -2.14 12.51 -18.95
C VAL A 289 -2.22 11.63 -17.71
N ASN A 290 -1.81 12.14 -16.55
CA ASN A 290 -1.78 11.40 -15.29
C ASN A 290 -2.94 11.74 -14.34
N PHE A 291 -4.00 12.35 -14.84
CA PHE A 291 -5.15 12.85 -14.08
C PHE A 291 -5.67 11.81 -13.07
N ILE A 292 -5.88 10.56 -13.50
CA ILE A 292 -6.45 9.51 -12.66
C ILE A 292 -5.53 9.21 -11.47
N TYR A 293 -4.22 9.10 -11.65
CA TYR A 293 -3.28 8.82 -10.56
C TYR A 293 -3.22 9.96 -9.55
N ILE A 294 -3.18 11.21 -10.03
CA ILE A 294 -3.09 12.40 -9.19
C ILE A 294 -4.35 12.55 -8.34
N TRP A 295 -5.52 12.46 -8.98
CA TRP A 295 -6.79 12.57 -8.26
C TRP A 295 -7.06 11.37 -7.35
N SER A 296 -6.58 10.17 -7.69
CA SER A 296 -6.62 9.03 -6.76
C SER A 296 -5.80 9.28 -5.49
N ILE A 297 -4.63 9.92 -5.59
CA ILE A 297 -3.85 10.35 -4.43
C ILE A 297 -4.63 11.36 -3.60
N ILE A 298 -5.22 12.38 -4.23
CA ILE A 298 -5.98 13.43 -3.56
C ILE A 298 -7.19 12.85 -2.81
N PHE A 299 -8.01 12.01 -3.45
CA PHE A 299 -9.16 11.37 -2.79
C PHE A 299 -8.75 10.47 -1.63
N ASN A 300 -7.64 9.73 -1.78
CA ASN A 300 -7.12 8.92 -0.67
C ASN A 300 -6.54 9.78 0.46
N ALA A 301 -5.92 10.90 0.15
CA ALA A 301 -5.46 11.84 1.18
C ALA A 301 -6.66 12.37 1.99
N PHE A 302 -7.77 12.73 1.35
CA PHE A 302 -9.01 13.09 2.06
C PHE A 302 -9.54 11.95 2.93
N LEU A 303 -9.56 10.71 2.42
CA LEU A 303 -9.97 9.55 3.21
C LEU A 303 -9.11 9.37 4.45
N VAL A 304 -7.79 9.51 4.32
CA VAL A 304 -6.83 9.43 5.43
C VAL A 304 -7.07 10.50 6.49
N LEU A 305 -7.46 11.72 6.09
CA LEU A 305 -7.79 12.79 7.04
C LEU A 305 -8.96 12.40 7.94
N ILE A 306 -9.94 11.70 7.40
CA ILE A 306 -11.17 11.31 8.12
C ILE A 306 -10.97 10.00 8.90
N THR A 307 -10.34 8.99 8.30
CA THR A 307 -10.40 7.60 8.78
C THR A 307 -9.05 6.98 9.11
N TYR A 308 -8.00 7.77 9.36
CA TYR A 308 -6.66 7.21 9.57
C TYR A 308 -6.62 6.18 10.70
N SER A 309 -6.41 4.92 10.34
CA SER A 309 -6.27 3.80 11.29
C SER A 309 -4.85 3.21 11.36
N GLY A 310 -3.94 3.71 10.50
CA GLY A 310 -2.53 3.26 10.49
C GLY A 310 -1.83 3.47 9.15
N GLU A 311 -0.51 3.35 9.16
CA GLU A 311 0.37 3.63 8.01
C GLU A 311 0.07 2.75 6.78
N ARG A 312 -0.59 1.62 6.97
CA ARG A 312 -1.03 0.71 5.90
C ARG A 312 -2.01 1.35 4.91
N GLN A 313 -2.85 2.29 5.37
CA GLN A 313 -3.77 3.03 4.49
C GLN A 313 -3.05 3.92 3.49
N LEU A 314 -1.78 4.31 3.79
CA LEU A 314 -0.96 5.12 2.90
C LEU A 314 -0.42 4.33 1.69
N THR A 315 -0.56 3.00 1.67
CA THR A 315 -0.04 2.13 0.60
C THR A 315 -0.56 2.53 -0.78
N CYS A 316 -1.83 2.92 -0.87
CA CYS A 316 -2.43 3.37 -2.12
C CYS A 316 -1.80 4.68 -2.62
N ILE A 317 -1.64 5.67 -1.72
CA ILE A 317 -0.99 6.94 -2.03
C ILE A 317 0.43 6.72 -2.52
N GLU A 318 1.18 5.86 -1.82
CA GLU A 318 2.57 5.56 -2.16
C GLU A 318 2.69 4.77 -3.48
N LEU A 319 1.77 3.84 -3.76
CA LEU A 319 1.76 3.10 -5.01
C LEU A 319 1.55 4.02 -6.22
N PHE A 320 0.57 4.92 -6.15
CA PHE A 320 0.32 5.88 -7.22
C PHE A 320 1.45 6.91 -7.34
N SER A 321 2.03 7.33 -6.23
CA SER A 321 3.20 8.21 -6.21
C SER A 321 4.41 7.56 -6.87
N LEU A 322 4.63 6.25 -6.63
CA LEU A 322 5.67 5.47 -7.30
C LEU A 322 5.49 5.51 -8.84
N ILE A 323 4.26 5.28 -9.31
CA ILE A 323 3.96 5.36 -10.75
C ILE A 323 4.24 6.77 -11.29
N LEU A 324 3.84 7.82 -10.56
CA LEU A 324 4.11 9.21 -10.97
C LEU A 324 5.60 9.53 -11.00
N ILE A 325 6.38 9.08 -10.00
CA ILE A 325 7.84 9.26 -9.98
C ILE A 325 8.48 8.63 -11.21
N LEU A 326 8.15 7.37 -11.51
CA LEU A 326 8.66 6.70 -12.70
C LEU A 326 8.40 7.52 -13.96
N ARG A 327 7.19 8.07 -14.11
CA ARG A 327 6.80 8.89 -15.25
C ARG A 327 7.48 10.27 -15.26
N LEU A 328 7.63 10.92 -14.10
CA LEU A 328 8.33 12.20 -13.98
C LEU A 328 9.81 12.07 -14.34
N LEU A 329 10.49 11.08 -13.81
CA LEU A 329 11.92 10.87 -14.07
C LEU A 329 12.23 10.74 -15.56
N LEU A 330 11.28 10.28 -16.34
CA LEU A 330 11.44 10.08 -17.77
C LEU A 330 11.29 11.39 -18.56
N HIS A 331 10.59 12.39 -18.02
CA HIS A 331 10.62 13.74 -18.57
C HIS A 331 11.96 14.46 -18.37
N PHE A 332 12.76 14.03 -17.38
CA PHE A 332 14.09 14.58 -17.13
C PHE A 332 15.18 13.89 -17.95
N SER A 333 14.90 12.74 -18.53
CA SER A 333 15.88 11.95 -19.27
C SER A 333 15.99 12.39 -20.71
N ASN A 334 17.09 13.06 -21.06
CA ASN A 334 17.41 13.42 -22.42
C ASN A 334 18.08 12.20 -23.11
N PRO A 335 17.50 11.64 -24.22
CA PRO A 335 17.91 10.31 -24.73
C PRO A 335 19.37 10.22 -25.23
N ILE A 336 20.03 11.34 -25.50
CA ILE A 336 21.38 11.34 -26.10
C ILE A 336 22.52 11.25 -25.05
N ARG A 337 22.31 11.78 -23.85
CA ARG A 337 23.33 11.77 -22.76
C ARG A 337 23.32 10.54 -21.88
N ILE A 338 22.28 9.73 -21.94
CA ILE A 338 21.93 8.77 -20.88
C ILE A 338 22.63 7.41 -20.99
N LYS A 339 23.03 6.94 -22.18
CA LYS A 339 23.54 5.56 -22.32
C LYS A 339 24.74 5.22 -21.43
N LYS A 340 25.67 6.15 -21.22
CA LYS A 340 26.80 5.93 -20.30
C LYS A 340 26.39 6.08 -18.83
N ILE A 341 25.54 7.04 -18.53
CA ILE A 341 25.01 7.31 -17.18
C ILE A 341 24.03 6.19 -16.77
N GLU A 342 23.23 5.69 -17.71
CA GLU A 342 22.26 4.60 -17.50
C GLU A 342 22.90 3.32 -16.96
N LEU A 343 24.06 2.93 -17.50
CA LEU A 343 24.79 1.77 -17.03
C LEU A 343 25.28 1.97 -15.58
N VAL A 344 25.83 3.14 -15.28
CA VAL A 344 26.32 3.48 -13.93
C VAL A 344 25.16 3.46 -12.92
N TYR A 345 24.02 4.08 -13.22
CA TYR A 345 22.84 4.04 -12.34
C TYR A 345 22.31 2.63 -12.17
N SER A 346 22.26 1.84 -13.24
CA SER A 346 21.80 0.45 -13.16
C SER A 346 22.70 -0.39 -12.25
N ILE A 347 24.01 -0.24 -12.36
CA ILE A 347 24.98 -0.91 -11.51
C ILE A 347 24.83 -0.44 -10.06
N LEU A 348 24.79 0.87 -9.82
CA LEU A 348 24.68 1.43 -8.48
C LEU A 348 23.41 0.95 -7.78
N LEU A 349 22.25 1.04 -8.44
CA LEU A 349 20.98 0.57 -7.88
C LEU A 349 20.96 -0.94 -7.66
N SER A 350 21.55 -1.74 -8.55
CA SER A 350 21.63 -3.19 -8.38
C SER A 350 22.51 -3.56 -7.17
N VAL A 351 23.64 -2.88 -6.99
CA VAL A 351 24.51 -3.06 -5.82
C VAL A 351 23.77 -2.68 -4.53
N VAL A 352 23.07 -1.54 -4.51
CA VAL A 352 22.26 -1.13 -3.35
C VAL A 352 21.18 -2.17 -3.03
N CYS A 353 20.48 -2.68 -4.04
CA CYS A 353 19.47 -3.73 -3.85
C CYS A 353 20.07 -5.01 -3.25
N LEU A 354 21.24 -5.43 -3.73
CA LEU A 354 21.94 -6.61 -3.21
C LEU A 354 22.44 -6.40 -1.77
N LEU A 355 23.03 -5.23 -1.49
CA LEU A 355 23.50 -4.89 -0.14
C LEU A 355 22.37 -4.81 0.88
N LEU A 356 21.15 -4.45 0.45
CA LEU A 356 19.98 -4.43 1.32
C LEU A 356 19.32 -5.80 1.46
N TYR A 357 19.37 -6.64 0.42
CA TYR A 357 18.70 -7.94 0.43
C TYR A 357 19.25 -8.87 1.51
N TYR A 358 20.56 -8.99 1.64
CA TYR A 358 21.19 -9.91 2.58
C TYR A 358 20.87 -9.61 4.07
N PRO A 359 20.98 -8.36 4.56
CA PRO A 359 20.54 -8.03 5.90
C PRO A 359 19.04 -8.27 6.14
N ILE A 360 18.19 -7.96 5.16
CA ILE A 360 16.74 -8.19 5.26
C ILE A 360 16.47 -9.70 5.37
N TYR A 361 17.12 -10.51 4.55
CA TYR A 361 17.00 -11.97 4.59
C TYR A 361 17.41 -12.53 5.96
N ASN A 362 18.58 -12.16 6.47
CA ASN A 362 19.07 -12.63 7.77
C ASN A 362 18.17 -12.17 8.92
N TYR A 363 17.70 -10.93 8.88
CA TYR A 363 16.80 -10.42 9.88
C TYR A 363 15.47 -11.20 9.89
N ARG A 364 14.88 -11.46 8.72
CA ARG A 364 13.67 -12.27 8.60
C ARG A 364 13.87 -13.71 9.08
N LYS A 365 14.99 -14.33 8.72
CA LYS A 365 15.35 -15.68 9.20
C LYS A 365 15.43 -15.72 10.73
N SER A 366 16.10 -14.75 11.35
CA SER A 366 16.20 -14.66 12.81
C SER A 366 14.85 -14.44 13.47
N ALA A 367 14.01 -13.54 12.91
CA ALA A 367 12.66 -13.32 13.39
C ALA A 367 11.77 -14.56 13.28
N PHE A 368 11.90 -15.31 12.19
CA PHE A 368 11.20 -16.59 11.99
C PHE A 368 11.62 -17.63 13.02
N ASN A 369 12.91 -17.80 13.29
CA ASN A 369 13.39 -18.73 14.30
C ASN A 369 12.81 -18.40 15.69
N THR A 370 12.88 -17.12 16.08
CA THR A 370 12.30 -16.66 17.36
C THR A 370 10.79 -16.90 17.43
N TYR A 371 10.08 -16.71 16.30
CA TYR A 371 8.65 -17.00 16.22
C TYR A 371 8.35 -18.49 16.29
N THR A 372 9.17 -19.33 15.64
CA THR A 372 8.99 -20.80 15.65
C THR A 372 9.15 -21.37 17.07
N GLU A 373 10.11 -20.86 17.84
CA GLU A 373 10.25 -21.18 19.26
C GLU A 373 9.01 -20.81 20.06
N PHE A 374 8.44 -19.62 19.77
CA PHE A 374 7.16 -19.21 20.37
C PHE A 374 5.99 -20.12 19.95
N ALA A 375 5.88 -20.42 18.65
CA ALA A 375 4.79 -21.23 18.11
C ALA A 375 4.82 -22.69 18.58
N ASN A 376 5.97 -23.19 19.00
CA ASN A 376 6.15 -24.54 19.58
C ASN A 376 5.82 -24.59 21.08
N SER A 377 5.21 -23.56 21.65
CA SER A 377 4.75 -23.56 23.03
C SER A 377 3.78 -24.70 23.29
N GLU A 378 3.95 -25.38 24.41
CA GLU A 378 3.10 -26.48 24.82
C GLU A 378 1.80 -25.99 25.48
N VAL A 379 0.71 -26.72 25.27
CA VAL A 379 -0.56 -26.50 25.98
C VAL A 379 -0.64 -27.49 27.12
N ILE A 380 -0.50 -27.03 28.36
CA ILE A 380 -0.59 -27.84 29.57
C ILE A 380 -1.83 -27.40 30.35
N ASN A 381 -2.76 -28.34 30.61
CA ASN A 381 -3.97 -28.09 31.40
C ASN A 381 -4.75 -26.83 30.93
N HIS A 382 -5.04 -26.74 29.64
CA HIS A 382 -5.68 -25.57 29.02
C HIS A 382 -4.90 -24.24 29.18
N THR A 383 -3.59 -24.32 29.42
CA THR A 383 -2.72 -23.16 29.58
C THR A 383 -1.58 -23.22 28.58
N ILE A 384 -1.35 -22.16 27.82
CA ILE A 384 -0.22 -22.07 26.90
C ILE A 384 1.01 -21.60 27.68
N VAL A 385 2.01 -22.47 27.75
CA VAL A 385 3.29 -22.19 28.39
C VAL A 385 4.26 -21.66 27.36
N ASN A 386 4.68 -20.40 27.52
CA ASN A 386 5.56 -19.74 26.56
C ASN A 386 6.86 -19.23 27.19
N ARG A 387 7.98 -19.80 26.77
CA ARG A 387 9.32 -19.41 27.24
C ARG A 387 9.95 -18.28 26.43
N SER A 388 9.57 -18.11 25.16
CA SER A 388 10.29 -17.25 24.23
C SER A 388 9.66 -15.87 23.97
N TYR A 389 8.53 -15.54 24.61
CA TYR A 389 7.86 -14.24 24.40
C TYR A 389 8.74 -13.03 24.73
N ILE A 390 9.51 -13.11 25.83
CA ILE A 390 10.43 -12.05 26.23
C ILE A 390 11.54 -11.88 25.20
N ASP A 391 12.04 -12.97 24.65
CA ASP A 391 13.12 -12.97 23.67
C ASP A 391 12.64 -12.35 22.34
N MET A 392 11.39 -12.60 21.96
CA MET A 392 10.77 -11.97 20.80
C MET A 392 10.61 -10.44 20.98
N LEU A 393 10.22 -9.98 22.18
CA LEU A 393 10.18 -8.54 22.48
C LEU A 393 11.57 -7.91 22.52
N ARG A 394 12.58 -8.61 23.04
CA ARG A 394 13.98 -8.16 23.03
C ARG A 394 14.52 -8.07 21.61
N PHE A 395 14.27 -9.07 20.78
CA PHE A 395 14.65 -9.09 19.38
C PHE A 395 14.09 -7.88 18.61
N ARG A 396 12.80 -7.55 18.79
CA ARG A 396 12.18 -6.38 18.19
C ARG A 396 12.86 -5.06 18.60
N LYS A 397 13.23 -4.91 19.88
CA LYS A 397 13.86 -3.70 20.38
C LYS A 397 15.31 -3.53 19.92
N SER A 398 16.06 -4.60 19.80
CA SER A 398 17.47 -4.57 19.40
C SER A 398 17.70 -4.27 17.92
N ASN A 399 16.68 -4.45 17.06
CA ASN A 399 16.78 -4.37 15.61
C ASN A 399 15.83 -3.32 14.98
N LEU A 400 15.76 -2.11 15.53
CA LEU A 400 14.84 -1.05 15.09
C LEU A 400 14.94 -0.72 13.61
N LEU A 401 16.15 -0.71 13.03
CA LEU A 401 16.38 -0.37 11.62
C LEU A 401 15.69 -1.35 10.67
N PHE A 402 15.71 -2.65 10.99
CA PHE A 402 15.14 -3.71 10.15
C PHE A 402 13.75 -4.16 10.61
N SER A 403 13.24 -3.64 11.73
CA SER A 403 11.91 -4.03 12.27
C SER A 403 10.77 -3.79 11.27
N ARG A 404 10.92 -2.85 10.34
CA ARG A 404 9.97 -2.59 9.26
C ARG A 404 9.83 -3.74 8.25
N TYR A 405 10.77 -4.68 8.20
CA TYR A 405 10.78 -5.83 7.29
C TYR A 405 10.18 -7.09 7.88
N THR A 406 9.74 -7.05 9.13
CA THR A 406 9.00 -8.14 9.78
C THR A 406 7.77 -7.59 10.46
N TYR A 407 6.71 -8.39 10.43
CA TYR A 407 5.49 -8.09 11.15
C TYR A 407 5.52 -8.89 12.46
N LEU A 408 6.18 -8.34 13.48
CA LEU A 408 6.13 -8.87 14.83
C LEU A 408 5.13 -8.02 15.61
N ILE A 409 3.99 -8.61 15.93
CA ILE A 409 2.94 -7.95 16.71
C ILE A 409 3.28 -8.07 18.19
N ASP A 410 2.98 -7.00 18.96
CA ASP A 410 2.78 -7.16 20.40
C ASP A 410 1.54 -8.04 20.57
N PHE A 411 1.71 -9.23 21.11
CA PHE A 411 0.62 -10.11 21.42
C PHE A 411 -0.28 -9.44 22.47
N GLY A 412 -1.32 -8.76 22.00
CA GLY A 412 -2.41 -8.30 22.85
C GLY A 412 -3.36 -9.44 23.17
N ASP A 413 -4.21 -9.24 24.15
CA ASP A 413 -5.12 -10.28 24.67
C ASP A 413 -5.93 -10.99 23.56
N TRP A 414 -6.38 -10.28 22.53
CA TRP A 414 -7.14 -10.85 21.42
C TRP A 414 -6.28 -11.71 20.46
N VAL A 415 -5.01 -11.38 20.25
CA VAL A 415 -4.09 -12.21 19.44
C VAL A 415 -3.79 -13.52 20.17
N TYR A 416 -3.59 -13.46 21.49
CA TYR A 416 -3.43 -14.66 22.32
C TYR A 416 -4.66 -15.53 22.28
N LYS A 417 -5.86 -14.95 22.34
CA LYS A 417 -7.11 -15.71 22.27
C LYS A 417 -7.20 -16.47 20.95
N GLY A 418 -6.96 -15.82 19.81
CA GLY A 418 -6.96 -16.46 18.50
C GLY A 418 -5.89 -17.58 18.39
N PHE A 419 -4.67 -17.33 18.90
CA PHE A 419 -3.60 -18.32 18.93
C PHE A 419 -3.95 -19.51 19.83
N SER A 420 -4.54 -19.27 21.02
CA SER A 420 -4.94 -20.33 21.94
C SER A 420 -6.05 -21.21 21.36
N LEU A 421 -7.05 -20.61 20.71
CA LEU A 421 -8.09 -21.35 20.00
C LEU A 421 -7.51 -22.25 18.90
N LEU A 422 -6.54 -21.75 18.14
CA LEU A 422 -5.87 -22.54 17.10
C LEU A 422 -5.12 -23.75 17.69
N LYS A 423 -4.43 -23.58 18.83
CA LYS A 423 -3.65 -24.63 19.50
C LYS A 423 -4.51 -25.64 20.23
N SER A 424 -5.70 -25.27 20.68
CA SER A 424 -6.63 -26.11 21.46
C SER A 424 -7.75 -26.73 20.63
N ASN A 425 -7.62 -26.73 19.30
CA ASN A 425 -8.66 -27.20 18.38
C ASN A 425 -10.03 -26.50 18.60
N GLY A 426 -10.02 -25.18 18.71
CA GLY A 426 -11.22 -24.37 18.83
C GLY A 426 -11.81 -24.25 20.24
N LYS A 427 -11.24 -24.89 21.25
CA LYS A 427 -11.71 -24.79 22.63
C LYS A 427 -11.20 -23.53 23.32
N ASP A 428 -12.04 -22.88 24.10
CA ASP A 428 -11.60 -21.72 24.89
C ASP A 428 -10.59 -22.15 25.94
N CYS A 429 -9.37 -21.65 25.87
CA CYS A 429 -8.30 -21.93 26.81
C CYS A 429 -8.00 -20.67 27.62
N ASN A 430 -7.88 -20.85 28.94
CA ASN A 430 -7.23 -19.83 29.75
C ASN A 430 -5.76 -19.78 29.37
N TYR A 431 -5.33 -18.63 28.79
CA TYR A 431 -3.93 -18.40 28.46
C TYR A 431 -3.27 -17.62 29.60
N ILE A 432 -2.43 -18.31 30.32
CA ILE A 432 -1.44 -17.67 31.18
C ILE A 432 -0.12 -17.78 30.42
N THR A 433 0.49 -16.67 30.11
CA THR A 433 1.88 -16.63 29.69
C THR A 433 2.74 -17.07 30.87
N ALA A 434 2.81 -18.38 31.14
CA ALA A 434 3.70 -18.91 32.13
C ALA A 434 5.10 -18.91 31.53
N ILE A 435 5.87 -17.92 31.86
CA ILE A 435 7.33 -17.98 31.80
C ILE A 435 7.68 -18.98 32.89
N LEU A 436 8.21 -20.15 32.52
CA LEU A 436 8.74 -21.10 33.50
C LEU A 436 10.13 -20.62 33.93
N PRO A 437 10.30 -20.07 35.09
CA PRO A 437 11.55 -19.94 35.79
C PRO A 437 11.63 -20.95 36.93
N ASP A 438 12.77 -21.01 37.56
CA ASP A 438 13.08 -21.90 38.63
C ASP A 438 12.25 -21.71 39.92
N SER A 439 11.34 -20.72 39.98
CA SER A 439 10.38 -20.56 41.07
C SER A 439 9.13 -19.76 40.67
N GLN A 440 7.94 -20.19 41.13
CA GLN A 440 6.65 -19.50 40.97
C GLN A 440 6.68 -18.01 41.44
N GLU A 441 7.42 -17.73 42.47
CA GLU A 441 7.51 -16.40 43.08
C GLU A 441 8.22 -15.38 42.17
N SER A 442 9.21 -15.84 41.42
CA SER A 442 9.93 -15.03 40.42
C SER A 442 9.05 -14.65 39.21
N ILE A 443 8.10 -15.53 38.85
CA ILE A 443 7.12 -15.31 37.77
C ILE A 443 6.16 -14.19 38.15
N ILE A 444 5.57 -14.26 39.33
CA ILE A 444 4.60 -13.29 39.82
C ILE A 444 5.26 -11.90 39.89
N LYS A 445 6.47 -11.82 40.43
CA LYS A 445 7.24 -10.56 40.49
C LYS A 445 7.57 -9.99 39.09
N GLN A 446 7.93 -10.83 38.12
CA GLN A 446 8.19 -10.40 36.76
C GLN A 446 6.91 -9.99 36.02
N PHE A 447 5.80 -10.69 36.26
CA PHE A 447 4.49 -10.36 35.68
C PHE A 447 3.94 -9.05 36.26
N ASP A 448 4.05 -8.83 37.58
CA ASP A 448 3.67 -7.58 38.22
C ASP A 448 4.56 -6.42 37.78
N LYS A 449 5.85 -6.65 37.63
CA LYS A 449 6.77 -5.67 37.03
C LYS A 449 6.37 -5.35 35.59
N TYR A 450 6.03 -6.34 34.78
CA TYR A 450 5.56 -6.13 33.39
C TYR A 450 4.22 -5.40 33.35
N LYS A 451 3.26 -5.78 34.21
CA LYS A 451 1.95 -5.12 34.33
C LYS A 451 2.09 -3.66 34.77
N ASN A 452 2.97 -3.38 35.71
CA ASN A 452 3.28 -2.03 36.18
C ASN A 452 4.05 -1.22 35.12
N GLU A 453 5.00 -1.83 34.41
CA GLU A 453 5.66 -1.20 33.28
C GLU A 453 4.70 -0.92 32.12
N LYS A 454 3.74 -1.83 31.81
CA LYS A 454 2.70 -1.63 30.81
C LYS A 454 1.74 -0.51 31.20
N ALA A 455 1.36 -0.40 32.47
CA ALA A 455 0.53 0.68 33.01
C ALA A 455 1.27 2.03 32.98
N ASN A 456 2.53 2.06 33.39
CA ASN A 456 3.40 3.23 33.33
C ASN A 456 3.69 3.65 31.88
N ARG A 457 3.87 2.67 30.96
CA ARG A 457 4.00 2.95 29.52
C ARG A 457 2.71 3.51 28.93
N LYS A 458 1.52 3.06 29.36
CA LYS A 458 0.25 3.68 28.95
C LYS A 458 0.19 5.15 29.36
N LYS A 459 0.55 5.48 30.61
CA LYS A 459 0.61 6.88 31.10
C LYS A 459 1.67 7.71 30.36
N THR A 460 2.87 7.16 30.19
CA THR A 460 3.98 7.81 29.47
C THR A 460 3.69 7.92 27.97
N ASN A 461 3.04 6.91 27.37
CA ASN A 461 2.62 6.94 25.98
C ASN A 461 1.50 7.96 25.71
N ALA A 462 0.57 8.17 26.62
CA ALA A 462 -0.41 9.25 26.50
C ALA A 462 0.26 10.62 26.51
N ARG A 463 1.20 10.86 27.42
CA ARG A 463 2.01 12.11 27.49
C ARG A 463 2.93 12.28 26.27
N ASN A 464 3.55 11.19 25.80
CA ASN A 464 4.39 11.19 24.61
C ASN A 464 3.58 11.21 23.31
N LYS A 465 2.30 10.82 23.32
CA LYS A 465 1.41 10.92 22.16
C LYS A 465 1.21 12.39 21.75
N VAL A 466 0.97 13.28 22.70
CA VAL A 466 0.85 14.72 22.43
C VAL A 466 2.17 15.29 21.92
N LYS A 467 3.31 14.96 22.55
CA LYS A 467 4.64 15.40 22.08
C LYS A 467 4.95 14.91 20.67
N ARG A 468 4.61 13.65 20.34
CA ARG A 468 4.79 13.10 18.98
C ARG A 468 3.87 13.76 17.97
N VAL A 469 2.64 14.09 18.32
CA VAL A 469 1.72 14.84 17.44
C VAL A 469 2.30 16.22 17.15
N ILE A 470 2.74 16.96 18.16
CA ILE A 470 3.37 18.26 17.98
C ILE A 470 4.62 18.15 17.10
N ALA A 471 5.51 17.19 17.38
CA ALA A 471 6.71 16.97 16.58
C ALA A 471 6.40 16.66 15.11
N ARG A 472 5.36 15.84 14.84
CA ARG A 472 4.91 15.54 13.47
C ARG A 472 4.31 16.76 12.77
N ILE A 473 3.51 17.56 13.46
CA ILE A 473 2.96 18.81 12.92
C ILE A 473 4.10 19.77 12.54
N VAL A 474 5.09 19.93 13.41
CA VAL A 474 6.27 20.78 13.15
C VAL A 474 7.07 20.24 11.96
N ALA A 475 7.31 18.92 11.92
CA ALA A 475 8.01 18.30 10.79
C ALA A 475 7.25 18.45 9.47
N ALA A 476 5.92 18.26 9.47
CA ALA A 476 5.09 18.47 8.30
C ALA A 476 5.10 19.93 7.83
N ALA A 477 4.98 20.87 8.75
CA ALA A 477 5.08 22.31 8.45
C ALA A 477 6.46 22.66 7.86
N ALA A 478 7.54 22.09 8.38
CA ALA A 478 8.90 22.28 7.86
C ALA A 478 9.02 21.72 6.43
N VAL A 479 8.48 20.52 6.15
CA VAL A 479 8.46 19.92 4.79
C VAL A 479 7.67 20.79 3.83
N ILE A 480 6.46 21.25 4.22
CA ILE A 480 5.62 22.13 3.40
C ILE A 480 6.34 23.46 3.13
N ALA A 481 6.98 24.04 4.14
CA ALA A 481 7.74 25.28 4.00
C ALA A 481 8.95 25.10 3.06
N LEU A 482 9.70 24.00 3.19
CA LEU A 482 10.84 23.70 2.32
C LEU A 482 10.40 23.48 0.86
N VAL A 483 9.31 22.74 0.65
CA VAL A 483 8.74 22.52 -0.69
C VAL A 483 8.21 23.83 -1.28
N GLY A 484 7.49 24.63 -0.47
CA GLY A 484 6.98 25.94 -0.88
C GLY A 484 8.12 26.94 -1.20
N TRP A 485 9.14 26.99 -0.35
CA TRP A 485 10.31 27.86 -0.56
C TRP A 485 11.13 27.41 -1.78
N GLY A 486 11.37 26.11 -1.94
CA GLY A 486 12.06 25.57 -3.10
C GLY A 486 11.30 25.84 -4.41
N GLY A 487 9.97 25.70 -4.40
CA GLY A 487 9.11 26.03 -5.52
C GLY A 487 9.15 27.54 -5.86
N TYR A 488 9.06 28.39 -4.84
CA TYR A 488 9.12 29.85 -5.01
C TYR A 488 10.50 30.31 -5.50
N SER A 489 11.59 29.83 -4.92
CA SER A 489 12.95 30.14 -5.35
C SER A 489 13.23 29.66 -6.77
N GLY A 490 12.75 28.47 -7.13
CA GLY A 490 12.83 27.95 -8.49
C GLY A 490 12.01 28.79 -9.47
N TYR A 491 10.81 29.25 -9.09
CA TYR A 491 10.01 30.16 -9.90
C TYR A 491 10.71 31.50 -10.14
N GLN A 492 11.29 32.11 -9.10
CA GLN A 492 12.08 33.34 -9.18
C GLN A 492 13.30 33.19 -10.11
N TYR A 493 14.02 32.06 -10.01
CA TYR A 493 15.14 31.74 -10.88
C TYR A 493 14.69 31.59 -12.33
N TYR A 494 13.58 30.91 -12.59
CA TYR A 494 13.00 30.74 -13.91
C TYR A 494 12.58 32.09 -14.54
N GLU A 495 11.90 32.95 -13.79
CA GLU A 495 11.52 34.28 -14.28
C GLU A 495 12.72 35.14 -14.62
N LYS A 496 13.78 35.10 -13.80
CA LYS A 496 15.03 35.82 -14.09
C LYS A 496 15.82 35.26 -15.28
N SER A 497 15.72 33.97 -15.55
CA SER A 497 16.42 33.31 -16.66
C SER A 497 15.61 33.24 -17.95
N ARG A 498 14.38 33.75 -17.94
CA ARG A 498 13.51 33.76 -19.11
C ARG A 498 14.02 34.76 -20.14
N PRO A 499 14.38 34.34 -21.38
CA PRO A 499 14.72 35.29 -22.42
C PRO A 499 13.49 36.16 -22.73
N VAL A 500 13.63 37.46 -22.60
CA VAL A 500 12.55 38.47 -22.64
C VAL A 500 11.82 38.50 -23.99
N ASN A 501 12.32 37.82 -25.04
CA ASN A 501 11.89 38.03 -26.42
C ASN A 501 11.29 36.83 -27.17
N CYS A 502 11.03 35.69 -26.57
CA CYS A 502 10.56 34.51 -27.34
C CYS A 502 9.06 34.45 -27.61
N TYR A 503 8.21 35.23 -26.94
CA TYR A 503 6.75 35.13 -27.10
C TYR A 503 6.13 36.22 -28.00
N TYR A 504 6.80 37.35 -28.20
CA TYR A 504 6.26 38.42 -29.05
C TYR A 504 6.67 38.26 -30.51
N ALA A 505 7.80 37.60 -30.80
CA ALA A 505 8.25 37.37 -32.17
C ALA A 505 7.36 36.38 -32.94
N ASP A 506 6.86 35.31 -32.27
CA ASP A 506 6.04 34.29 -32.95
C ASP A 506 4.62 34.78 -33.29
N ILE A 507 4.04 35.67 -32.47
CA ILE A 507 2.68 36.17 -32.73
C ILE A 507 2.69 37.19 -33.86
N SER A 508 3.72 38.03 -33.96
CA SER A 508 3.85 38.97 -35.10
C SER A 508 4.12 38.23 -36.40
N ALA A 509 5.00 37.22 -36.40
CA ALA A 509 5.29 36.41 -37.58
C ALA A 509 4.08 35.62 -38.10
N VAL A 510 3.25 35.10 -37.20
CA VAL A 510 1.98 34.41 -37.57
C VAL A 510 0.95 35.41 -38.05
N SER A 511 0.87 36.61 -37.46
CA SER A 511 -0.03 37.67 -37.91
C SER A 511 0.38 38.17 -39.32
N ASP A 512 1.66 38.37 -39.56
CA ASP A 512 2.18 38.81 -40.88
C ASP A 512 2.00 37.72 -41.94
N TYR A 513 2.16 36.44 -41.59
CA TYR A 513 1.89 35.31 -42.48
C TYR A 513 0.39 35.21 -42.85
N LEU A 514 -0.50 35.41 -41.87
CA LEU A 514 -1.95 35.39 -42.12
C LEU A 514 -2.44 36.60 -42.89
N GLN A 515 -1.82 37.78 -42.75
CA GLN A 515 -2.10 38.96 -43.57
C GLN A 515 -1.59 38.78 -45.02
N GLY A 516 -0.44 38.14 -45.22
CA GLY A 516 0.07 37.81 -46.56
C GLY A 516 -0.85 36.86 -47.33
N LEU A 517 -1.49 35.88 -46.63
CA LEU A 517 -2.45 34.95 -47.27
C LEU A 517 -3.79 35.62 -47.67
N SER A 518 -4.16 36.74 -47.04
CA SER A 518 -5.39 37.47 -47.38
C SER A 518 -5.25 38.41 -48.56
N THR A 519 -4.02 38.78 -48.93
CA THR A 519 -3.75 39.65 -50.09
C THR A 519 -3.56 38.89 -51.40
N ASP A 520 -3.23 37.60 -51.36
CA ASP A 520 -3.08 36.77 -52.56
C ASP A 520 -4.42 36.15 -53.07
N SER A 521 -5.53 36.40 -52.37
CA SER A 521 -6.87 35.91 -52.80
C SER A 521 -7.71 36.96 -53.55
N GLU A 522 -7.16 38.15 -53.83
CA GLU A 522 -7.81 39.21 -54.58
C GLU A 522 -7.11 39.57 -55.91
N GLN A 523 -6.30 38.67 -56.50
CA GLN A 523 -5.84 38.82 -57.88
C GLN A 523 -6.36 37.73 -58.78
#